data_7ef08fd736d6c5a1c7cbfadc987329e6
#
_entry.id   7ef08fd736d6c5a1c7cbfadc987329e6
#
_cell.length_a   1.000
_cell.length_b   1.000
_cell.length_c   1.000
_cell.angle_alpha   90.00
_cell.angle_beta   90.00
_cell.angle_gamma   90.00
#
_symmetry.space_group_name_H-M   'P 1'
#
loop_
_entity.id
_entity.type
_entity.pdbx_description
1 polymer ?
#
loop_
_entity_poly.entity_id
_entity_poly.type
_entity_poly.pdbx_seq_one_letter_code
_entity_poly.pdbx_strand_id
1 'polypeptide(L)'
;MNMSKIVSYLVAVALVSLQVSSAGACTFITLTGADGTVVASRTMEWGAFDLSPQMTFVPSGTAFSAMTMPDGQDGAEWVAKYNIVGVTLLGQMLFGDGVNSEGLNVSLLYLPGFAEYQAYEPDKASISLAPVDVSGFILGHFATVAEVREGLKNIRVVPIVTPELGEAAPVHFSVTDKSGDQIVIEYVDGALGVYDKTLGVLTNSPPYDWHINNARNYVNMRADAWPSRDVNGIDIAPMGYGSGLIGLPGDFTPPSRFIRALAWTQTARHTSGGEDTVHESIRILSNFVLPMEAVDKKLNPAELEVLKYGGTQYTVSYDLQNLKVYFQTSDNPSVRSVDMSTFDFDALSAPIKVPMRNLATSFATDVTPAS
;
A
#
# COMPACT_ATOMS: atom_id res chain seq x y z
N MET A 1 -1.69 -69.49 28.27
CA MET A 1 -0.76 -69.10 27.24
C MET A 1 -1.49 -68.20 26.25
N ASN A 2 -1.54 -66.91 26.48
CA ASN A 2 -2.12 -65.95 25.56
C ASN A 2 -1.27 -64.66 25.60
N MET A 3 -0.59 -64.40 24.51
CA MET A 3 0.12 -63.18 24.28
C MET A 3 -0.88 -62.09 23.85
N SER A 4 -1.11 -61.12 24.72
CA SER A 4 -1.91 -59.94 24.41
C SER A 4 -1.09 -59.00 23.52
N LYS A 5 -1.64 -58.70 22.33
CA LYS A 5 -1.12 -57.71 21.41
C LYS A 5 -1.44 -56.31 21.94
N ILE A 6 -0.43 -55.58 22.32
CA ILE A 6 -0.53 -54.15 22.58
C ILE A 6 -0.55 -53.44 21.22
N VAL A 7 -1.69 -52.88 20.86
CA VAL A 7 -1.83 -51.99 19.68
C VAL A 7 -1.58 -50.58 20.17
N SER A 8 -0.41 -50.03 19.82
CA SER A 8 -0.10 -48.61 20.03
C SER A 8 -0.79 -47.79 18.98
N TYR A 9 -1.80 -47.03 19.36
CA TYR A 9 -2.37 -45.99 18.53
C TYR A 9 -1.45 -44.75 18.57
N LEU A 10 -0.72 -44.51 17.51
CA LEU A 10 -0.08 -43.23 17.24
C LEU A 10 -1.21 -42.25 16.78
N VAL A 11 -1.62 -41.40 17.71
CA VAL A 11 -2.43 -40.23 17.36
C VAL A 11 -1.50 -39.20 16.72
N ALA A 12 -1.48 -39.13 15.41
CA ALA A 12 -0.86 -38.06 14.71
C ALA A 12 -1.80 -36.82 14.89
N VAL A 13 -1.42 -35.92 15.79
CA VAL A 13 -2.01 -34.60 15.89
C VAL A 13 -1.47 -33.83 14.68
N ALA A 14 -2.26 -33.77 13.62
CA ALA A 14 -2.05 -32.81 12.54
C ALA A 14 -2.29 -31.42 13.13
N LEU A 15 -1.21 -30.69 13.42
CA LEU A 15 -1.23 -29.25 13.59
C LEU A 15 -1.66 -28.67 12.24
N VAL A 16 -2.95 -28.49 12.07
CA VAL A 16 -3.47 -27.58 11.04
C VAL A 16 -3.08 -26.18 11.52
N SER A 17 -1.97 -25.69 11.02
CA SER A 17 -1.68 -24.26 11.08
C SER A 17 -2.85 -23.57 10.36
N LEU A 18 -3.77 -23.02 11.14
CA LEU A 18 -4.69 -22.01 10.62
C LEU A 18 -3.81 -20.86 10.12
N GLN A 19 -3.54 -20.89 8.82
CA GLN A 19 -3.10 -19.66 8.15
C GLN A 19 -4.29 -18.72 8.25
N VAL A 20 -4.20 -17.78 9.15
CA VAL A 20 -5.06 -16.60 9.14
C VAL A 20 -4.67 -15.87 7.86
N SER A 21 -5.42 -16.13 6.79
CA SER A 21 -5.34 -15.31 5.59
C SER A 21 -5.86 -13.93 6.00
N SER A 22 -4.98 -13.10 6.55
CA SER A 22 -5.29 -11.70 6.74
C SER A 22 -5.55 -11.13 5.35
N ALA A 23 -6.78 -10.74 5.08
CA ALA A 23 -7.16 -10.13 3.81
C ALA A 23 -6.59 -8.72 3.74
N GLY A 24 -5.30 -8.62 3.50
CA GLY A 24 -4.64 -7.39 3.10
C GLY A 24 -5.01 -7.09 1.64
N ALA A 25 -5.67 -5.99 1.38
CA ALA A 25 -6.20 -5.66 0.06
C ALA A 25 -5.84 -4.22 -0.34
N CYS A 26 -4.55 -3.89 -0.38
CA CYS A 26 -4.05 -2.56 -0.73
C CYS A 26 -4.21 -2.27 -2.23
N THR A 27 -4.52 -1.01 -2.58
CA THR A 27 -4.50 -0.53 -3.96
C THR A 27 -3.74 0.78 -4.02
N PHE A 28 -2.72 0.83 -4.86
CA PHE A 28 -1.91 2.01 -5.14
C PHE A 28 -2.12 2.46 -6.58
N ILE A 29 -2.18 3.77 -6.79
CA ILE A 29 -2.25 4.41 -8.10
C ILE A 29 -1.37 5.64 -8.17
N THR A 30 -0.95 6.01 -9.39
CA THR A 30 -0.30 7.28 -9.70
C THR A 30 -1.11 8.01 -10.77
N LEU A 31 -1.33 9.31 -10.59
CA LEU A 31 -1.91 10.22 -11.59
C LEU A 31 -0.97 11.39 -11.83
N THR A 32 -0.99 11.92 -13.05
CA THR A 32 -0.26 13.14 -13.41
C THR A 32 -1.22 14.19 -13.94
N GLY A 33 -1.19 15.38 -13.35
CA GLY A 33 -1.96 16.53 -13.79
C GLY A 33 -1.37 17.21 -15.04
N ALA A 34 -2.13 18.09 -15.67
CA ALA A 34 -1.72 18.81 -16.88
C ALA A 34 -0.52 19.76 -16.64
N ASP A 35 -0.33 20.20 -15.39
CA ASP A 35 0.80 21.03 -14.98
C ASP A 35 2.07 20.20 -14.66
N GLY A 36 2.00 18.87 -14.80
CA GLY A 36 3.06 17.93 -14.45
C GLY A 36 3.07 17.48 -12.99
N THR A 37 2.11 17.91 -12.16
CA THR A 37 1.99 17.44 -10.78
C THR A 37 1.77 15.93 -10.74
N VAL A 38 2.62 15.21 -10.05
CA VAL A 38 2.51 13.77 -9.82
C VAL A 38 1.87 13.53 -8.45
N VAL A 39 0.80 12.74 -8.45
CA VAL A 39 0.08 12.36 -7.23
C VAL A 39 0.15 10.85 -7.07
N ALA A 40 0.81 10.39 -5.99
CA ALA A 40 0.87 9.01 -5.57
C ALA A 40 -0.18 8.75 -4.48
N SER A 41 -1.04 7.77 -4.66
CA SER A 41 -2.17 7.56 -3.75
C SER A 41 -2.42 6.08 -3.49
N ARG A 42 -2.93 5.76 -2.27
CA ARG A 42 -3.26 4.39 -1.94
C ARG A 42 -4.41 4.27 -0.96
N THR A 43 -5.02 3.10 -0.94
CA THR A 43 -5.86 2.60 0.16
C THR A 43 -5.08 1.59 1.01
N MET A 44 -5.25 1.60 2.33
CA MET A 44 -4.69 0.62 3.25
C MET A 44 -5.80 -0.26 3.80
N GLU A 45 -5.83 -1.49 3.34
CA GLU A 45 -6.75 -2.51 3.81
C GLU A 45 -6.02 -3.53 4.69
N TRP A 46 -6.51 -3.67 5.90
CA TRP A 46 -6.06 -4.69 6.83
C TRP A 46 -7.22 -5.13 7.71
N GLY A 47 -7.62 -6.38 7.54
CA GLY A 47 -8.83 -6.92 8.18
C GLY A 47 -8.57 -7.69 9.47
N ALA A 48 -7.31 -7.92 9.87
CA ALA A 48 -7.00 -8.75 11.03
C ALA A 48 -7.04 -7.97 12.36
N PHE A 49 -6.58 -6.71 12.36
CA PHE A 49 -6.52 -5.85 13.55
C PHE A 49 -6.33 -4.38 13.16
N ASP A 50 -6.47 -3.49 14.15
CA ASP A 50 -6.20 -2.06 13.96
C ASP A 50 -4.69 -1.81 13.81
N LEU A 51 -4.29 -1.28 12.66
CA LEU A 51 -2.92 -0.85 12.41
C LEU A 51 -2.54 0.42 13.18
N SER A 52 -3.50 1.08 13.83
CA SER A 52 -3.31 2.32 14.58
C SER A 52 -2.53 3.38 13.80
N PRO A 53 -3.00 3.76 12.60
CA PRO A 53 -2.25 4.63 11.70
C PRO A 53 -2.03 6.02 12.32
N GLN A 54 -0.79 6.52 12.23
CA GLN A 54 -0.39 7.82 12.73
C GLN A 54 0.30 8.61 11.63
N MET A 55 -0.11 9.86 11.44
CA MET A 55 0.64 10.80 10.61
C MET A 55 1.89 11.21 11.37
N THR A 56 3.04 10.84 10.86
CA THR A 56 4.33 11.01 11.53
C THR A 56 5.21 12.00 10.78
N PHE A 57 5.75 12.95 11.53
CA PHE A 57 6.65 13.98 11.05
C PHE A 57 8.05 13.69 11.57
N VAL A 58 9.01 13.51 10.69
CA VAL A 58 10.40 13.18 11.04
C VAL A 58 11.33 14.27 10.51
N PRO A 59 12.04 14.99 11.40
CA PRO A 59 13.06 15.95 10.95
C PRO A 59 14.29 15.25 10.35
N SER A 60 14.93 15.87 9.40
CA SER A 60 16.26 15.47 8.95
C SER A 60 17.24 15.41 10.14
N GLY A 61 18.23 14.54 10.06
CA GLY A 61 19.13 14.26 11.20
C GLY A 61 18.62 13.21 12.19
N THR A 62 17.37 12.72 12.05
CA THR A 62 16.87 11.62 12.88
C THR A 62 17.64 10.34 12.59
N ALA A 63 18.17 9.71 13.65
CA ALA A 63 18.84 8.41 13.57
C ALA A 63 17.79 7.28 13.59
N PHE A 64 18.01 6.28 12.77
CA PHE A 64 17.24 5.05 12.68
C PHE A 64 18.15 3.84 12.81
N SER A 65 17.60 2.77 13.35
CA SER A 65 18.21 1.43 13.34
C SER A 65 17.20 0.44 12.79
N ALA A 66 17.66 -0.48 11.97
CA ALA A 66 16.86 -1.60 11.53
C ALA A 66 16.48 -2.50 12.73
N MET A 67 15.47 -3.35 12.55
CA MET A 67 15.14 -4.36 13.55
C MET A 67 16.36 -5.24 13.84
N THR A 68 16.48 -5.70 15.10
CA THR A 68 17.55 -6.61 15.53
C THR A 68 17.55 -7.89 14.69
N MET A 69 18.73 -8.29 14.26
CA MET A 69 18.95 -9.48 13.44
C MET A 69 18.71 -10.78 14.23
N PRO A 70 18.52 -11.94 13.56
CA PRO A 70 18.14 -13.19 14.22
C PRO A 70 19.14 -13.71 15.26
N ASP A 71 20.40 -13.33 15.14
CA ASP A 71 21.48 -13.70 16.06
C ASP A 71 21.75 -12.66 17.17
N GLY A 72 20.89 -11.60 17.22
CA GLY A 72 20.98 -10.52 18.19
C GLY A 72 21.92 -9.37 17.81
N GLN A 73 22.53 -9.40 16.61
CA GLN A 73 23.31 -8.28 16.11
C GLN A 73 22.40 -7.11 15.70
N ASP A 74 22.97 -5.90 15.71
CA ASP A 74 22.30 -4.73 15.15
C ASP A 74 22.29 -4.82 13.62
N GLY A 75 21.14 -4.46 13.01
CA GLY A 75 21.03 -4.35 11.57
C GLY A 75 21.63 -3.05 11.03
N ALA A 76 21.21 -2.64 9.83
CA ALA A 76 21.64 -1.38 9.25
C ALA A 76 21.21 -0.19 10.11
N GLU A 77 22.11 0.78 10.25
CA GLU A 77 21.83 2.07 10.88
C GLU A 77 21.89 3.17 9.83
N TRP A 78 21.05 4.18 9.96
CA TRP A 78 21.07 5.34 9.07
C TRP A 78 20.57 6.61 9.75
N VAL A 79 20.92 7.74 9.15
CA VAL A 79 20.42 9.05 9.54
C VAL A 79 19.58 9.61 8.40
N ALA A 80 18.36 10.04 8.68
CA ALA A 80 17.50 10.67 7.69
C ALA A 80 18.16 11.94 7.15
N LYS A 81 18.41 11.99 5.84
CA LYS A 81 18.92 13.16 5.14
C LYS A 81 17.83 14.20 4.89
N TYR A 82 16.60 13.75 4.81
CA TYR A 82 15.44 14.55 4.42
C TYR A 82 14.38 14.54 5.50
N ASN A 83 13.59 15.62 5.57
CA ASN A 83 12.38 15.62 6.37
C ASN A 83 11.36 14.64 5.76
N ILE A 84 10.61 13.94 6.60
CA ILE A 84 9.65 12.92 6.15
C ILE A 84 8.28 13.21 6.77
N VAL A 85 7.22 13.12 5.97
CA VAL A 85 5.85 12.95 6.44
C VAL A 85 5.32 11.65 5.89
N GLY A 86 4.83 10.78 6.78
CA GLY A 86 4.31 9.48 6.36
C GLY A 86 3.37 8.87 7.38
N VAL A 87 2.71 7.81 6.99
CA VAL A 87 1.85 7.04 7.86
C VAL A 87 2.66 5.92 8.50
N THR A 88 2.85 6.01 9.82
CA THR A 88 3.44 4.92 10.60
C THR A 88 2.37 4.06 11.24
N LEU A 89 2.69 2.80 11.45
CA LEU A 89 1.76 1.75 11.87
C LEU A 89 2.22 1.12 13.20
N LEU A 90 1.27 0.51 13.94
CA LEU A 90 1.52 -0.31 15.14
C LEU A 90 2.21 0.47 16.28
N GLY A 91 2.09 1.79 16.29
CA GLY A 91 2.79 2.64 17.25
C GLY A 91 4.31 2.72 17.06
N GLN A 92 4.85 2.02 16.07
CA GLN A 92 6.28 1.94 15.75
C GLN A 92 6.69 2.98 14.69
N MET A 93 7.97 3.01 14.30
CA MET A 93 8.47 3.80 13.16
C MET A 93 8.43 3.00 11.85
N LEU A 94 7.44 2.13 11.73
CA LEU A 94 7.16 1.32 10.55
C LEU A 94 6.31 2.15 9.59
N PHE A 95 6.90 2.59 8.49
CA PHE A 95 6.20 3.37 7.47
C PHE A 95 5.42 2.46 6.52
N GLY A 96 4.09 2.55 6.55
CA GLY A 96 3.21 1.96 5.54
C GLY A 96 3.29 2.71 4.21
N ASP A 97 3.50 4.02 4.30
CA ASP A 97 3.74 4.93 3.18
C ASP A 97 4.27 6.29 3.67
N GLY A 98 4.78 7.10 2.77
CA GLY A 98 5.29 8.43 3.10
C GLY A 98 5.88 9.17 1.91
N VAL A 99 6.22 10.43 2.15
CA VAL A 99 6.95 11.29 1.22
C VAL A 99 8.03 12.04 1.98
N ASN A 100 9.18 12.23 1.34
CA ASN A 100 10.23 13.10 1.90
C ASN A 100 10.22 14.49 1.26
N SER A 101 11.03 15.40 1.80
CA SER A 101 11.13 16.79 1.36
C SER A 101 11.63 16.98 -0.08
N GLU A 102 12.15 15.93 -0.72
CA GLU A 102 12.51 15.93 -2.14
C GLU A 102 11.37 15.49 -3.07
N GLY A 103 10.24 15.07 -2.50
CA GLY A 103 9.10 14.56 -3.25
C GLY A 103 9.26 13.11 -3.70
N LEU A 104 10.06 12.32 -2.99
CA LEU A 104 10.14 10.88 -3.17
C LEU A 104 9.09 10.22 -2.27
N ASN A 105 8.18 9.46 -2.86
CA ASN A 105 7.15 8.67 -2.18
C ASN A 105 7.52 7.19 -2.16
N VAL A 106 7.20 6.53 -1.06
CA VAL A 106 7.22 5.07 -0.93
C VAL A 106 5.88 4.60 -0.39
N SER A 107 5.34 3.54 -0.94
CA SER A 107 4.15 2.84 -0.45
C SER A 107 4.44 1.35 -0.34
N LEU A 108 4.22 0.80 0.85
CA LEU A 108 4.35 -0.62 1.18
C LEU A 108 2.99 -1.30 1.00
N LEU A 109 2.94 -2.41 0.26
CA LEU A 109 1.75 -3.22 0.05
C LEU A 109 2.05 -4.68 0.42
N TYR A 110 1.01 -5.46 0.71
CA TYR A 110 1.12 -6.85 1.16
C TYR A 110 1.23 -7.81 -0.04
N LEU A 111 2.22 -8.74 -0.01
CA LEU A 111 2.50 -9.72 -1.08
C LEU A 111 2.55 -11.15 -0.50
N PRO A 112 1.48 -11.64 0.14
CA PRO A 112 1.48 -12.94 0.81
C PRO A 112 1.63 -14.08 -0.18
N GLY A 113 2.35 -15.13 0.25
CA GLY A 113 2.55 -16.36 -0.52
C GLY A 113 3.60 -16.27 -1.64
N PHE A 114 4.20 -15.09 -1.84
CA PHE A 114 5.21 -14.88 -2.88
C PHE A 114 6.45 -14.13 -2.36
N ALA A 115 6.29 -13.25 -1.35
CA ALA A 115 7.45 -12.55 -0.81
C ALA A 115 8.37 -13.55 -0.11
N GLU A 116 9.61 -13.63 -0.60
CA GLU A 116 10.69 -14.42 -0.03
C GLU A 116 11.96 -13.59 -0.09
N TYR A 117 12.56 -13.36 1.09
CA TYR A 117 13.69 -12.45 1.25
C TYR A 117 15.02 -13.19 1.15
N GLN A 118 16.10 -12.41 1.04
CA GLN A 118 17.45 -12.93 1.02
C GLN A 118 17.77 -13.63 2.34
N ALA A 119 18.53 -14.73 2.28
CA ALA A 119 18.98 -15.41 3.50
C ALA A 119 19.84 -14.47 4.38
N TYR A 120 19.63 -14.51 5.69
CA TYR A 120 20.47 -13.74 6.61
C TYR A 120 21.91 -14.29 6.63
N GLU A 121 22.88 -13.38 6.58
CA GLU A 121 24.31 -13.65 6.68
C GLU A 121 24.89 -12.78 7.80
N PRO A 122 25.43 -13.35 8.90
CA PRO A 122 25.91 -12.58 10.06
C PRO A 122 26.98 -11.53 9.75
N ASP A 123 27.85 -11.81 8.79
CA ASP A 123 28.91 -10.87 8.34
C ASP A 123 28.38 -9.69 7.53
N LYS A 124 27.08 -9.71 7.19
CA LYS A 124 26.37 -8.65 6.47
C LYS A 124 25.27 -8.00 7.31
N ALA A 125 25.25 -8.22 8.62
CA ALA A 125 24.25 -7.64 9.52
C ALA A 125 24.13 -6.12 9.35
N SER A 126 25.24 -5.39 9.29
CA SER A 126 25.28 -3.93 9.20
C SER A 126 24.70 -3.30 7.91
N ILE A 127 24.40 -4.12 6.89
CA ILE A 127 23.71 -3.71 5.67
C ILE A 127 22.35 -4.39 5.50
N SER A 128 21.88 -5.10 6.53
CA SER A 128 20.63 -5.87 6.51
C SER A 128 19.48 -5.08 7.14
N LEU A 129 18.33 -5.15 6.51
CA LEU A 129 17.07 -4.51 6.91
C LEU A 129 15.98 -5.60 7.06
N ALA A 130 15.06 -5.42 7.99
CA ALA A 130 13.80 -6.13 7.94
C ALA A 130 12.91 -5.57 6.80
N PRO A 131 11.96 -6.36 6.29
CA PRO A 131 11.05 -5.87 5.24
C PRO A 131 10.34 -4.58 5.61
N VAL A 132 9.97 -4.41 6.87
CA VAL A 132 9.26 -3.24 7.39
C VAL A 132 10.13 -1.99 7.52
N ASP A 133 11.46 -2.13 7.52
CA ASP A 133 12.41 -1.01 7.61
C ASP A 133 12.63 -0.32 6.27
N VAL A 134 12.36 -1.02 5.15
CA VAL A 134 12.71 -0.59 3.79
C VAL A 134 12.11 0.77 3.44
N SER A 135 10.84 1.00 3.77
CA SER A 135 10.18 2.29 3.48
C SER A 135 10.88 3.45 4.19
N GLY A 136 11.17 3.30 5.49
CA GLY A 136 11.87 4.32 6.27
C GLY A 136 13.30 4.57 5.79
N PHE A 137 14.00 3.50 5.38
CA PHE A 137 15.34 3.60 4.80
C PHE A 137 15.32 4.39 3.48
N ILE A 138 14.40 4.06 2.56
CA ILE A 138 14.28 4.76 1.27
C ILE A 138 13.95 6.24 1.48
N LEU A 139 12.93 6.55 2.28
CA LEU A 139 12.50 7.92 2.56
C LEU A 139 13.62 8.76 3.20
N GLY A 140 14.39 8.15 4.09
CA GLY A 140 15.49 8.85 4.76
C GLY A 140 16.75 9.05 3.91
N HIS A 141 16.98 8.20 2.91
CA HIS A 141 18.28 8.14 2.23
C HIS A 141 18.31 8.81 0.87
N PHE A 142 17.22 8.73 0.07
CA PHE A 142 17.22 9.01 -1.35
C PHE A 142 16.28 10.17 -1.69
N ALA A 143 16.64 10.93 -2.73
CA ALA A 143 15.84 12.03 -3.28
C ALA A 143 15.06 11.61 -4.52
N THR A 144 15.52 10.59 -5.24
CA THR A 144 14.98 10.19 -6.54
C THR A 144 14.89 8.68 -6.67
N VAL A 145 14.01 8.23 -7.56
CA VAL A 145 13.89 6.81 -7.94
C VAL A 145 15.21 6.28 -8.51
N ALA A 146 15.97 7.10 -9.25
CA ALA A 146 17.27 6.70 -9.77
C ALA A 146 18.28 6.39 -8.66
N GLU A 147 18.29 7.19 -7.59
CA GLU A 147 19.13 6.93 -6.41
C GLU A 147 18.70 5.66 -5.68
N VAL A 148 17.40 5.41 -5.57
CA VAL A 148 16.87 4.17 -4.96
C VAL A 148 17.36 2.94 -5.72
N ARG A 149 17.29 2.92 -7.07
CA ARG A 149 17.78 1.80 -7.89
C ARG A 149 19.24 1.45 -7.58
N GLU A 150 20.08 2.45 -7.44
CA GLU A 150 21.48 2.22 -7.11
C GLU A 150 21.69 1.84 -5.65
N GLY A 151 20.96 2.48 -4.74
CA GLY A 151 21.08 2.25 -3.29
C GLY A 151 20.65 0.84 -2.87
N LEU A 152 19.62 0.28 -3.49
CA LEU A 152 19.13 -1.08 -3.20
C LEU A 152 20.19 -2.16 -3.45
N LYS A 153 21.18 -1.91 -4.30
CA LYS A 153 22.29 -2.86 -4.55
C LYS A 153 23.24 -3.00 -3.36
N ASN A 154 23.20 -2.05 -2.43
CA ASN A 154 24.12 -1.96 -1.31
C ASN A 154 23.49 -2.40 0.02
N ILE A 155 22.24 -2.85 0.01
CA ILE A 155 21.52 -3.35 1.19
C ILE A 155 21.04 -4.77 0.95
N ARG A 156 20.68 -5.43 2.03
CA ARG A 156 20.01 -6.73 2.02
C ARG A 156 18.70 -6.60 2.77
N VAL A 157 17.66 -7.24 2.27
CA VAL A 157 16.42 -7.40 3.01
C VAL A 157 16.29 -8.86 3.41
N VAL A 158 16.18 -9.08 4.71
CA VAL A 158 16.24 -10.42 5.32
C VAL A 158 14.98 -10.69 6.15
N PRO A 159 14.55 -11.95 6.31
CA PRO A 159 13.27 -12.30 6.92
C PRO A 159 13.32 -12.13 8.45
N ILE A 160 13.14 -10.92 8.94
CA ILE A 160 12.98 -10.63 10.37
C ILE A 160 11.51 -10.67 10.74
N VAL A 161 11.18 -11.44 11.76
CA VAL A 161 9.82 -11.58 12.27
C VAL A 161 9.34 -10.23 12.84
N THR A 162 8.24 -9.72 12.33
CA THR A 162 7.52 -8.59 12.93
C THR A 162 6.61 -9.14 14.02
N PRO A 163 6.82 -8.80 15.30
CA PRO A 163 6.12 -9.44 16.42
C PRO A 163 4.59 -9.43 16.29
N GLU A 164 4.03 -8.34 15.82
CA GLU A 164 2.57 -8.15 15.68
C GLU A 164 1.98 -9.03 14.56
N LEU A 165 2.80 -9.44 13.60
CA LEU A 165 2.38 -10.32 12.49
C LEU A 165 2.72 -11.79 12.78
N GLY A 166 3.70 -12.07 13.64
CA GLY A 166 4.18 -13.40 13.91
C GLY A 166 5.02 -14.02 12.78
N GLU A 167 5.29 -13.24 11.73
CA GLU A 167 6.11 -13.62 10.58
C GLU A 167 6.90 -12.42 10.06
N ALA A 168 7.85 -12.64 9.16
CA ALA A 168 8.45 -11.57 8.38
C ALA A 168 7.37 -11.00 7.45
N ALA A 169 7.10 -9.69 7.57
CA ALA A 169 6.03 -9.06 6.79
C ALA A 169 6.22 -9.33 5.28
N PRO A 170 5.32 -10.08 4.63
CA PRO A 170 5.43 -10.36 3.20
C PRO A 170 4.94 -9.15 2.40
N VAL A 171 5.86 -8.29 1.99
CA VAL A 171 5.55 -7.00 1.37
C VAL A 171 6.35 -6.72 0.11
N HIS A 172 5.81 -5.82 -0.70
CA HIS A 172 6.46 -5.20 -1.85
C HIS A 172 6.22 -3.70 -1.84
N PHE A 173 6.90 -2.95 -2.70
CA PHE A 173 6.92 -1.50 -2.61
C PHE A 173 6.70 -0.85 -3.97
N SER A 174 5.93 0.24 -3.99
CA SER A 174 5.97 1.24 -5.06
C SER A 174 6.79 2.42 -4.59
N VAL A 175 7.71 2.88 -5.43
CA VAL A 175 8.49 4.09 -5.20
C VAL A 175 8.28 5.02 -6.38
N THR A 176 7.89 6.28 -6.11
CA THR A 176 7.60 7.28 -7.13
C THR A 176 8.23 8.60 -6.74
N ASP A 177 8.85 9.31 -7.66
CA ASP A 177 9.35 10.67 -7.41
C ASP A 177 8.57 11.75 -8.17
N LYS A 178 8.84 13.01 -7.84
CA LYS A 178 8.17 14.18 -8.44
C LYS A 178 8.40 14.33 -9.95
N SER A 179 9.34 13.61 -10.56
CA SER A 179 9.51 13.58 -12.01
C SER A 179 8.51 12.66 -12.71
N GLY A 180 7.81 11.81 -11.94
CA GLY A 180 6.94 10.76 -12.44
C GLY A 180 7.68 9.44 -12.72
N ASP A 181 9.01 9.38 -12.44
CA ASP A 181 9.71 8.10 -12.48
C ASP A 181 9.19 7.21 -11.35
N GLN A 182 8.99 5.92 -11.66
CA GLN A 182 8.39 4.96 -10.74
C GLN A 182 9.01 3.59 -10.92
N ILE A 183 9.23 2.90 -9.80
CA ILE A 183 9.62 1.49 -9.76
C ILE A 183 8.71 0.70 -8.83
N VAL A 184 8.61 -0.59 -9.09
CA VAL A 184 8.08 -1.58 -8.13
C VAL A 184 9.25 -2.45 -7.68
N ILE A 185 9.33 -2.67 -6.36
CA ILE A 185 10.39 -3.46 -5.72
C ILE A 185 9.73 -4.69 -5.09
N GLU A 186 10.19 -5.87 -5.46
CA GLU A 186 9.72 -7.15 -4.92
C GLU A 186 10.92 -8.02 -4.53
N TYR A 187 10.72 -8.83 -3.50
CA TYR A 187 11.66 -9.90 -3.14
C TYR A 187 10.91 -11.22 -3.33
N VAL A 188 11.29 -11.97 -4.35
CA VAL A 188 10.64 -13.24 -4.74
C VAL A 188 11.75 -14.28 -4.93
N ASP A 189 11.54 -15.50 -4.45
CA ASP A 189 12.52 -16.59 -4.52
C ASP A 189 13.90 -16.19 -3.95
N GLY A 190 13.93 -15.38 -2.89
CA GLY A 190 15.16 -14.90 -2.24
C GLY A 190 15.93 -13.85 -3.03
N ALA A 191 15.36 -13.29 -4.09
CA ALA A 191 16.03 -12.33 -4.98
C ALA A 191 15.31 -10.98 -5.02
N LEU A 192 16.10 -9.90 -5.10
CA LEU A 192 15.60 -8.56 -5.38
C LEU A 192 15.17 -8.44 -6.86
N GLY A 193 13.92 -8.13 -7.09
CA GLY A 193 13.37 -7.71 -8.37
C GLY A 193 13.04 -6.22 -8.37
N VAL A 194 13.46 -5.50 -9.40
CA VAL A 194 13.12 -4.09 -9.62
C VAL A 194 12.48 -3.96 -11.00
N TYR A 195 11.23 -3.51 -11.03
CA TYR A 195 10.50 -3.26 -12.27
C TYR A 195 10.59 -1.78 -12.62
N ASP A 196 11.39 -1.45 -13.62
CA ASP A 196 11.66 -0.07 -14.07
C ASP A 196 10.55 0.52 -14.94
N LYS A 197 9.68 -0.30 -15.46
CA LYS A 197 8.52 0.13 -16.26
C LYS A 197 7.25 -0.31 -15.55
N THR A 198 6.51 0.66 -15.06
CA THR A 198 5.30 0.42 -14.33
C THR A 198 4.07 0.89 -15.10
N LEU A 199 2.90 0.37 -14.69
CA LEU A 199 1.60 0.80 -15.21
C LEU A 199 0.95 1.87 -14.33
N GLY A 200 1.70 2.42 -13.37
CA GLY A 200 1.16 3.40 -12.40
C GLY A 200 0.22 2.79 -11.35
N VAL A 201 0.19 1.46 -11.25
CA VAL A 201 -0.73 0.72 -10.37
C VAL A 201 0.02 -0.39 -9.67
N LEU A 202 -0.29 -0.61 -8.39
CA LEU A 202 0.15 -1.78 -7.63
C LEU A 202 -0.98 -2.25 -6.72
N THR A 203 -1.13 -3.57 -6.54
CA THR A 203 -2.09 -4.14 -5.59
C THR A 203 -1.41 -5.11 -4.63
N ASN A 204 -1.68 -6.39 -4.73
CA ASN A 204 -1.11 -7.44 -3.88
C ASN A 204 -0.73 -8.63 -4.77
N SER A 205 -0.69 -9.85 -4.17
CA SER A 205 -0.39 -11.09 -4.90
C SER A 205 -1.29 -11.30 -6.13
N PRO A 206 -0.75 -11.88 -7.21
CA PRO A 206 0.62 -12.38 -7.43
C PRO A 206 1.65 -11.27 -7.68
N PRO A 207 2.93 -11.61 -7.98
CA PRO A 207 3.98 -10.64 -8.31
C PRO A 207 3.64 -9.75 -9.51
N TYR A 208 4.34 -8.63 -9.62
CA TYR A 208 4.03 -7.55 -10.54
C TYR A 208 4.07 -7.95 -12.03
N ASP A 209 5.00 -8.80 -12.43
CA ASP A 209 5.11 -9.33 -13.81
C ASP A 209 3.87 -10.14 -14.20
N TRP A 210 3.29 -10.88 -13.27
CA TRP A 210 2.04 -11.58 -13.49
C TRP A 210 0.90 -10.60 -13.79
N HIS A 211 0.81 -9.51 -13.03
CA HIS A 211 -0.21 -8.47 -13.26
C HIS A 211 -0.06 -7.81 -14.62
N ILE A 212 1.18 -7.52 -15.06
CA ILE A 212 1.46 -7.01 -16.40
C ILE A 212 0.98 -8.02 -17.47
N ASN A 213 1.26 -9.30 -17.27
CA ASN A 213 0.80 -10.33 -18.21
C ASN A 213 -0.73 -10.43 -18.24
N ASN A 214 -1.38 -10.39 -17.07
CA ASN A 214 -2.84 -10.41 -16.99
C ASN A 214 -3.48 -9.19 -17.66
N ALA A 215 -2.88 -8.01 -17.55
CA ALA A 215 -3.38 -6.78 -18.18
C ALA A 215 -3.50 -6.91 -19.73
N ARG A 216 -2.75 -7.80 -20.36
CA ARG A 216 -2.85 -8.08 -21.80
C ARG A 216 -4.21 -8.61 -22.24
N ASN A 217 -4.98 -9.22 -21.31
CA ASN A 217 -6.35 -9.66 -21.59
C ASN A 217 -7.35 -8.48 -21.69
N TYR A 218 -6.94 -7.27 -21.27
CA TYR A 218 -7.80 -6.11 -21.12
C TYR A 218 -7.37 -4.91 -22.00
N VAL A 219 -6.61 -5.15 -23.06
CA VAL A 219 -6.08 -4.10 -23.96
C VAL A 219 -7.18 -3.29 -24.65
N ASN A 220 -8.40 -3.81 -24.71
CA ASN A 220 -9.54 -3.17 -25.38
C ASN A 220 -10.34 -2.23 -24.47
N MET A 221 -9.98 -2.09 -23.19
CA MET A 221 -10.66 -1.20 -22.27
C MET A 221 -10.40 0.27 -22.64
N ARG A 222 -11.48 1.06 -22.71
CA ARG A 222 -11.47 2.45 -23.14
C ARG A 222 -12.60 3.23 -22.48
N ALA A 223 -12.42 4.57 -22.38
CA ALA A 223 -13.45 5.47 -21.83
C ALA A 223 -14.66 5.58 -22.75
N ASP A 224 -14.42 5.59 -24.06
CA ASP A 224 -15.47 5.77 -25.06
C ASP A 224 -16.34 4.53 -25.18
N ALA A 225 -17.62 4.74 -25.45
CA ALA A 225 -18.54 3.65 -25.78
C ALA A 225 -18.15 3.00 -27.14
N TRP A 226 -18.39 1.71 -27.25
CA TRP A 226 -18.27 1.03 -28.53
C TRP A 226 -19.33 1.56 -29.52
N PRO A 227 -18.98 1.70 -30.82
CA PRO A 227 -19.97 2.06 -31.83
C PRO A 227 -21.04 0.98 -31.98
N SER A 228 -22.20 1.36 -32.44
CA SER A 228 -23.24 0.41 -32.84
C SER A 228 -22.78 -0.47 -34.01
N ARG A 229 -23.37 -1.63 -34.13
CA ARG A 229 -23.09 -2.62 -35.17
C ARG A 229 -24.39 -3.15 -35.77
N ASP A 230 -24.52 -3.06 -37.07
CA ASP A 230 -25.60 -3.74 -37.79
C ASP A 230 -25.35 -5.25 -37.87
N VAL A 231 -26.35 -6.02 -37.50
CA VAL A 231 -26.36 -7.47 -37.65
C VAL A 231 -27.70 -7.88 -38.29
N ASN A 232 -27.66 -8.24 -39.54
CA ASN A 232 -28.85 -8.67 -40.30
C ASN A 232 -29.98 -7.61 -40.33
N GLY A 233 -29.64 -6.33 -40.43
CA GLY A 233 -30.60 -5.23 -40.44
C GLY A 233 -31.09 -4.78 -39.05
N ILE A 234 -30.50 -5.32 -38.00
CA ILE A 234 -30.79 -4.93 -36.62
C ILE A 234 -29.57 -4.11 -36.12
N ASP A 235 -29.83 -2.84 -35.74
CA ASP A 235 -28.81 -2.00 -35.12
C ASP A 235 -28.61 -2.42 -33.66
N ILE A 236 -27.45 -2.99 -33.36
CA ILE A 236 -27.00 -3.36 -32.02
C ILE A 236 -26.19 -2.20 -31.45
N ALA A 237 -26.84 -1.30 -30.75
CA ALA A 237 -26.21 -0.14 -30.11
C ALA A 237 -25.90 -0.42 -28.63
N PRO A 238 -24.84 0.19 -28.06
CA PRO A 238 -24.57 0.09 -26.63
C PRO A 238 -25.73 0.65 -25.79
N MET A 239 -26.02 -0.02 -24.67
CA MET A 239 -27.01 0.46 -23.70
C MET A 239 -26.38 1.46 -22.71
N GLY A 240 -26.30 2.73 -23.10
CA GLY A 240 -25.77 3.81 -22.27
C GLY A 240 -24.25 3.95 -22.31
N TYR A 241 -23.71 4.72 -21.35
CA TYR A 241 -22.28 5.02 -21.25
C TYR A 241 -21.51 3.86 -20.61
N GLY A 242 -20.18 3.83 -20.84
CA GLY A 242 -19.27 2.87 -20.19
C GLY A 242 -19.13 1.53 -20.89
N SER A 243 -19.72 1.35 -22.10
CA SER A 243 -19.62 0.09 -22.84
C SER A 243 -18.17 -0.28 -23.21
N GLY A 244 -17.24 0.68 -23.27
CA GLY A 244 -15.83 0.42 -23.46
C GLY A 244 -15.14 -0.28 -22.27
N LEU A 245 -15.81 -0.34 -21.11
CA LEU A 245 -15.34 -1.02 -19.90
C LEU A 245 -16.11 -2.33 -19.62
N ILE A 246 -16.91 -2.83 -20.57
CA ILE A 246 -17.58 -4.13 -20.43
C ILE A 246 -16.52 -5.23 -20.26
N GLY A 247 -16.70 -6.06 -19.23
CA GLY A 247 -15.75 -7.10 -18.84
C GLY A 247 -14.76 -6.68 -17.76
N LEU A 248 -14.85 -5.42 -17.26
CA LEU A 248 -14.08 -4.97 -16.10
C LEU A 248 -14.44 -5.86 -14.89
N PRO A 249 -13.45 -6.52 -14.25
CA PRO A 249 -13.74 -7.42 -13.13
C PRO A 249 -14.20 -6.64 -11.90
N GLY A 250 -15.25 -7.12 -11.22
CA GLY A 250 -15.93 -6.39 -10.15
C GLY A 250 -15.58 -6.85 -8.73
N ASP A 251 -14.90 -7.99 -8.56
CA ASP A 251 -14.56 -8.53 -7.25
C ASP A 251 -13.37 -7.82 -6.58
N PHE A 252 -13.10 -8.15 -5.32
CA PHE A 252 -12.06 -7.50 -4.53
C PHE A 252 -10.70 -8.23 -4.54
N THR A 253 -10.53 -9.26 -5.35
CA THR A 253 -9.22 -9.92 -5.47
C THR A 253 -8.16 -8.96 -6.02
N PRO A 254 -6.87 -9.14 -5.66
CA PRO A 254 -5.81 -8.27 -6.15
C PRO A 254 -5.74 -8.18 -7.68
N PRO A 255 -5.86 -9.28 -8.45
CA PRO A 255 -5.90 -9.22 -9.92
C PRO A 255 -7.04 -8.34 -10.46
N SER A 256 -8.22 -8.47 -9.89
CA SER A 256 -9.40 -7.69 -10.30
C SER A 256 -9.27 -6.22 -9.95
N ARG A 257 -8.75 -5.91 -8.76
CA ARG A 257 -8.46 -4.53 -8.34
C ARG A 257 -7.38 -3.89 -9.20
N PHE A 258 -6.32 -4.63 -9.56
CA PHE A 258 -5.27 -4.14 -10.46
C PHE A 258 -5.85 -3.70 -11.81
N ILE A 259 -6.67 -4.54 -12.43
CA ILE A 259 -7.29 -4.22 -13.74
C ILE A 259 -8.25 -3.04 -13.62
N ARG A 260 -9.07 -2.95 -12.56
CA ARG A 260 -9.94 -1.77 -12.36
C ARG A 260 -9.15 -0.49 -12.15
N ALA A 261 -8.10 -0.54 -11.29
CA ALA A 261 -7.25 0.61 -11.05
C ALA A 261 -6.55 1.06 -12.34
N LEU A 262 -6.01 0.11 -13.12
CA LEU A 262 -5.41 0.40 -14.41
C LEU A 262 -6.43 1.05 -15.38
N ALA A 263 -7.61 0.45 -15.53
CA ALA A 263 -8.63 0.97 -16.42
C ALA A 263 -9.04 2.40 -16.02
N TRP A 264 -9.26 2.65 -14.73
CA TRP A 264 -9.71 3.98 -14.27
C TRP A 264 -8.60 5.02 -14.28
N THR A 265 -7.35 4.68 -14.03
CA THR A 265 -6.24 5.64 -14.18
C THR A 265 -6.02 6.01 -15.65
N GLN A 266 -6.18 5.05 -16.58
CA GLN A 266 -6.04 5.30 -18.02
C GLN A 266 -7.25 6.04 -18.63
N THR A 267 -8.41 6.02 -17.97
CA THR A 267 -9.64 6.69 -18.41
C THR A 267 -10.01 7.88 -17.52
N ALA A 268 -9.16 8.24 -16.56
CA ALA A 268 -9.34 9.40 -15.70
C ALA A 268 -9.53 10.68 -16.54
N ARG A 269 -10.33 11.60 -16.02
CA ARG A 269 -10.44 12.91 -16.65
C ARG A 269 -9.09 13.64 -16.60
N HIS A 270 -8.87 14.52 -17.55
CA HIS A 270 -7.75 15.43 -17.48
C HIS A 270 -7.91 16.37 -16.27
N THR A 271 -6.94 16.37 -15.38
CA THR A 271 -6.89 17.24 -14.20
C THR A 271 -5.94 18.42 -14.46
N SER A 272 -6.21 19.56 -13.82
CA SER A 272 -5.38 20.76 -13.98
C SER A 272 -4.02 20.64 -13.25
N GLY A 273 -3.94 19.81 -12.22
CA GLY A 273 -2.78 19.60 -11.36
C GLY A 273 -3.12 19.79 -9.87
N GLY A 274 -2.13 19.56 -9.01
CA GLY A 274 -2.26 19.78 -7.58
C GLY A 274 -3.49 19.11 -6.96
N GLU A 275 -4.25 19.86 -6.17
CA GLU A 275 -5.44 19.38 -5.46
C GLU A 275 -6.52 18.79 -6.39
N ASP A 276 -6.63 19.28 -7.63
CA ASP A 276 -7.58 18.72 -8.60
C ASP A 276 -7.22 17.27 -8.98
N THR A 277 -5.92 16.96 -9.08
CA THR A 277 -5.42 15.60 -9.34
C THR A 277 -5.61 14.70 -8.10
N VAL A 278 -5.38 15.25 -6.91
CA VAL A 278 -5.66 14.56 -5.64
C VAL A 278 -7.15 14.19 -5.54
N HIS A 279 -8.05 15.13 -5.85
CA HIS A 279 -9.49 14.88 -5.83
C HIS A 279 -9.89 13.74 -6.77
N GLU A 280 -9.33 13.71 -7.98
CA GLU A 280 -9.58 12.61 -8.93
C GLU A 280 -9.03 11.28 -8.42
N SER A 281 -7.82 11.26 -7.86
CA SER A 281 -7.22 10.03 -7.32
C SER A 281 -8.04 9.46 -6.16
N ILE A 282 -8.51 10.30 -5.23
CA ILE A 282 -9.39 9.87 -4.13
C ILE A 282 -10.71 9.32 -4.67
N ARG A 283 -11.28 9.93 -5.71
CA ARG A 283 -12.51 9.46 -6.36
C ARG A 283 -12.32 8.07 -6.98
N ILE A 284 -11.21 7.83 -7.66
CA ILE A 284 -10.86 6.51 -8.17
C ILE A 284 -10.71 5.51 -7.01
N LEU A 285 -9.93 5.86 -5.99
CA LEU A 285 -9.66 4.99 -4.85
C LEU A 285 -10.91 4.69 -4.00
N SER A 286 -11.93 5.53 -4.00
CA SER A 286 -13.21 5.27 -3.32
C SER A 286 -13.89 3.99 -3.81
N ASN A 287 -13.58 3.52 -5.02
CA ASN A 287 -14.09 2.25 -5.55
C ASN A 287 -13.38 1.00 -4.98
N PHE A 288 -12.33 1.19 -4.20
CA PHE A 288 -11.55 0.12 -3.55
C PHE A 288 -11.77 0.07 -2.04
N VAL A 289 -12.60 0.96 -1.50
CA VAL A 289 -13.01 0.91 -0.09
C VAL A 289 -13.81 -0.35 0.15
N LEU A 290 -13.31 -1.21 1.04
CA LEU A 290 -13.92 -2.51 1.31
C LEU A 290 -14.99 -2.43 2.39
N PRO A 291 -16.22 -2.86 2.09
CA PRO A 291 -17.21 -3.13 3.13
C PRO A 291 -16.70 -4.26 4.05
N MET A 292 -16.90 -4.12 5.35
CA MET A 292 -16.36 -5.00 6.39
C MET A 292 -16.52 -6.49 6.13
N GLU A 293 -17.73 -6.95 5.83
CA GLU A 293 -18.05 -8.37 5.71
C GLU A 293 -17.85 -8.92 4.28
N ALA A 294 -17.45 -8.08 3.33
CA ALA A 294 -17.28 -8.53 1.95
C ALA A 294 -16.02 -9.39 1.75
N VAL A 295 -15.10 -9.40 2.71
CA VAL A 295 -13.77 -9.99 2.55
C VAL A 295 -13.55 -11.24 3.38
N ASP A 296 -14.08 -11.34 4.61
CA ASP A 296 -14.05 -12.57 5.42
C ASP A 296 -15.18 -12.62 6.46
N LYS A 297 -16.00 -13.69 6.41
CA LYS A 297 -17.08 -13.95 7.38
C LYS A 297 -16.63 -14.72 8.63
N LYS A 298 -15.35 -15.01 8.77
CA LYS A 298 -14.81 -15.82 9.87
C LYS A 298 -14.35 -15.00 11.07
N LEU A 299 -14.46 -13.67 11.00
CA LEU A 299 -14.09 -12.80 12.11
C LEU A 299 -15.01 -13.02 13.31
N ASN A 300 -14.43 -13.21 14.46
CA ASN A 300 -15.19 -13.30 15.70
C ASN A 300 -15.74 -11.91 16.12
N PRO A 301 -16.76 -11.84 16.99
CA PRO A 301 -17.35 -10.56 17.41
C PRO A 301 -16.35 -9.56 18.05
N ALA A 302 -15.30 -10.05 18.71
CA ALA A 302 -14.28 -9.17 19.32
C ALA A 302 -13.38 -8.53 18.22
N GLU A 303 -13.07 -9.27 17.17
CA GLU A 303 -12.36 -8.76 16.00
C GLU A 303 -13.20 -7.75 15.22
N LEU A 304 -14.53 -8.01 15.12
CA LEU A 304 -15.48 -7.07 14.52
C LEU A 304 -15.56 -5.72 15.27
N GLU A 305 -15.37 -5.70 16.57
CA GLU A 305 -15.34 -4.45 17.36
C GLU A 305 -14.18 -3.55 16.92
N VAL A 306 -13.02 -4.15 16.65
CA VAL A 306 -11.83 -3.42 16.17
C VAL A 306 -12.03 -2.92 14.74
N LEU A 307 -12.72 -3.71 13.93
CA LEU A 307 -12.93 -3.47 12.51
C LEU A 307 -14.25 -2.75 12.18
N LYS A 308 -15.00 -2.28 13.18
CA LYS A 308 -16.33 -1.65 12.98
C LYS A 308 -16.36 -0.48 11.98
N TYR A 309 -15.19 0.03 11.61
CA TYR A 309 -15.03 1.14 10.66
C TYR A 309 -14.66 0.71 9.23
N GLY A 310 -14.55 -0.59 8.95
CA GLY A 310 -14.28 -1.11 7.60
C GLY A 310 -12.89 -1.72 7.42
N GLY A 311 -12.76 -2.58 6.41
CA GLY A 311 -11.50 -3.23 6.02
C GLY A 311 -10.46 -2.23 5.50
N THR A 312 -10.88 -1.11 4.88
CA THR A 312 -10.01 -0.01 4.48
C THR A 312 -9.79 0.92 5.68
N GLN A 313 -8.61 0.92 6.26
CA GLN A 313 -8.32 1.71 7.44
C GLN A 313 -8.06 3.19 7.14
N TYR A 314 -7.41 3.47 6.00
CA TYR A 314 -7.24 4.83 5.49
C TYR A 314 -7.02 4.86 3.98
N THR A 315 -7.26 6.02 3.39
CA THR A 315 -6.83 6.40 2.05
C THR A 315 -5.91 7.62 2.18
N VAL A 316 -4.79 7.63 1.45
CA VAL A 316 -3.83 8.74 1.47
C VAL A 316 -3.40 9.08 0.04
N SER A 317 -3.17 10.35 -0.22
CA SER A 317 -2.67 10.89 -1.49
C SER A 317 -1.55 11.89 -1.22
N TYR A 318 -0.45 11.75 -1.94
CA TYR A 318 0.75 12.56 -1.85
C TYR A 318 0.90 13.38 -3.13
N ASP A 319 0.79 14.70 -3.03
CA ASP A 319 1.16 15.64 -4.09
C ASP A 319 2.67 15.90 -3.97
N LEU A 320 3.43 15.30 -4.89
CA LEU A 320 4.88 15.21 -4.77
C LEU A 320 5.60 16.52 -5.09
N GLN A 321 5.05 17.38 -5.94
CA GLN A 321 5.61 18.69 -6.24
C GLN A 321 5.33 19.71 -5.15
N ASN A 322 4.08 19.73 -4.65
CA ASN A 322 3.66 20.72 -3.67
C ASN A 322 3.90 20.27 -2.22
N LEU A 323 4.41 19.04 -2.02
CA LEU A 323 4.70 18.44 -0.72
C LEU A 323 3.48 18.48 0.23
N LYS A 324 2.30 18.14 -0.31
CA LYS A 324 1.05 18.07 0.44
C LYS A 324 0.56 16.64 0.55
N VAL A 325 0.11 16.29 1.72
CA VAL A 325 -0.46 14.98 2.01
C VAL A 325 -1.94 15.13 2.33
N TYR A 326 -2.79 14.38 1.66
CA TYR A 326 -4.24 14.37 1.86
C TYR A 326 -4.66 12.98 2.31
N PHE A 327 -5.55 12.90 3.29
CA PHE A 327 -5.97 11.61 3.81
C PHE A 327 -7.40 11.61 4.35
N GLN A 328 -7.99 10.44 4.38
CA GLN A 328 -9.24 10.12 5.04
C GLN A 328 -9.11 8.78 5.74
N THR A 329 -9.94 8.52 6.74
CA THR A 329 -9.96 7.27 7.51
C THR A 329 -11.35 6.65 7.49
N SER A 330 -11.45 5.37 7.83
CA SER A 330 -12.75 4.66 7.83
C SER A 330 -13.77 5.27 8.77
N ASP A 331 -13.34 5.89 9.87
CA ASP A 331 -14.18 6.59 10.85
C ASP A 331 -14.52 8.01 10.41
N ASN A 332 -13.72 8.63 9.53
CA ASN A 332 -13.94 9.97 9.05
C ASN A 332 -13.59 10.11 7.55
N PRO A 333 -14.60 10.09 6.67
CA PRO A 333 -14.41 10.21 5.23
C PRO A 333 -14.10 11.64 4.75
N SER A 334 -14.13 12.64 5.64
CA SER A 334 -13.72 14.00 5.29
C SER A 334 -12.22 14.01 5.00
N VAL A 335 -11.83 14.60 3.88
CA VAL A 335 -10.44 14.75 3.50
C VAL A 335 -9.78 15.78 4.40
N ARG A 336 -8.66 15.40 5.00
CA ARG A 336 -7.77 16.25 5.81
C ARG A 336 -6.44 16.36 5.12
N SER A 337 -5.70 17.43 5.36
CA SER A 337 -4.40 17.64 4.70
C SER A 337 -3.32 18.09 5.67
N VAL A 338 -2.08 17.80 5.27
CA VAL A 338 -0.85 18.30 5.84
C VAL A 338 -0.07 18.99 4.73
N ASP A 339 0.43 20.18 5.00
CA ASP A 339 1.33 20.91 4.10
C ASP A 339 2.74 20.92 4.70
N MET A 340 3.64 20.13 4.11
CA MET A 340 5.02 20.02 4.59
C MET A 340 5.81 21.33 4.40
N SER A 341 5.44 22.14 3.41
CA SER A 341 6.16 23.39 3.10
C SER A 341 5.96 24.48 4.16
N THR A 342 4.88 24.38 4.93
CA THR A 342 4.55 25.32 5.99
C THR A 342 4.88 24.81 7.39
N PHE A 343 5.28 23.53 7.50
CA PHE A 343 5.61 22.91 8.78
C PHE A 343 7.07 23.15 9.15
N ASP A 344 7.31 23.64 10.35
CA ASP A 344 8.66 23.92 10.86
C ASP A 344 9.30 22.66 11.43
N PHE A 345 10.01 21.92 10.59
CA PHE A 345 10.75 20.73 10.99
C PHE A 345 11.97 21.04 11.86
N ASP A 346 12.56 22.23 11.72
CA ASP A 346 13.76 22.62 12.47
C ASP A 346 13.43 22.87 13.95
N ALA A 347 12.16 23.12 14.27
CA ALA A 347 11.68 23.22 15.64
C ALA A 347 11.58 21.85 16.35
N LEU A 348 11.67 20.75 15.61
CA LEU A 348 11.55 19.41 16.17
C LEU A 348 12.88 18.87 16.70
N SER A 349 12.91 18.45 17.95
CA SER A 349 14.05 17.70 18.52
C SER A 349 13.95 16.17 18.32
N ALA A 350 12.78 15.67 17.94
CA ALA A 350 12.47 14.26 17.70
C ALA A 350 11.22 14.12 16.82
N PRO A 351 10.99 12.95 16.18
CA PRO A 351 9.76 12.69 15.45
C PRO A 351 8.50 12.89 16.29
N ILE A 352 7.45 13.47 15.71
CA ILE A 352 6.13 13.56 16.31
C ILE A 352 5.13 12.71 15.56
N LYS A 353 4.18 12.13 16.29
CA LYS A 353 3.13 11.25 15.77
C LYS A 353 1.77 11.83 16.12
N VAL A 354 0.90 11.97 15.12
CA VAL A 354 -0.47 12.46 15.26
C VAL A 354 -1.43 11.34 14.85
N PRO A 355 -2.33 10.87 15.73
CA PRO A 355 -3.32 9.87 15.35
C PRO A 355 -4.14 10.33 14.14
N MET A 356 -4.24 9.48 13.12
CA MET A 356 -5.05 9.80 11.94
C MET A 356 -6.54 9.65 12.22
N ARG A 357 -6.92 8.73 13.12
CA ARG A 357 -8.30 8.57 13.57
C ARG A 357 -8.65 9.61 14.64
N ASN A 358 -9.85 10.16 14.51
CA ASN A 358 -10.42 11.06 15.52
C ASN A 358 -11.88 10.69 15.75
N LEU A 359 -12.12 9.79 16.67
CA LEU A 359 -13.45 9.28 17.00
C LEU A 359 -14.39 10.33 17.62
N ALA A 360 -13.87 11.49 18.02
CA ALA A 360 -14.67 12.61 18.53
C ALA A 360 -15.27 13.47 17.41
N THR A 361 -14.80 13.32 16.16
CA THR A 361 -15.33 14.07 15.01
C THR A 361 -16.60 13.39 14.51
N SER A 362 -17.66 14.18 14.26
CA SER A 362 -18.89 13.66 13.66
C SER A 362 -18.62 13.13 12.26
N PHE A 363 -19.16 11.95 11.97
CA PHE A 363 -19.13 11.35 10.63
C PHE A 363 -19.83 12.24 9.59
N ALA A 364 -20.86 12.96 9.99
CA ALA A 364 -21.64 13.84 9.12
C ALA A 364 -21.60 15.29 9.62
N THR A 365 -21.53 16.22 8.68
CA THR A 365 -21.76 17.64 8.92
C THR A 365 -23.25 17.93 8.74
N ASP A 366 -23.91 18.44 9.78
CA ASP A 366 -25.29 18.92 9.66
C ASP A 366 -25.32 20.23 8.86
N VAL A 367 -26.02 20.19 7.74
CA VAL A 367 -26.22 21.34 6.85
C VAL A 367 -27.66 21.84 6.86
N THR A 368 -28.46 21.44 7.88
CA THR A 368 -29.83 21.94 8.06
C THR A 368 -29.80 23.45 8.18
N PRO A 369 -30.53 24.20 7.35
CA PRO A 369 -30.60 25.65 7.48
C PRO A 369 -31.11 26.05 8.86
N ALA A 370 -30.50 27.07 9.46
CA ALA A 370 -31.03 27.67 10.68
C ALA A 370 -32.42 28.22 10.40
N SER A 371 -33.42 27.85 11.23
CA SER A 371 -34.81 28.32 11.17
C SER A 371 -34.96 29.76 11.61
#